data_b07b46b785cda61719e4b61d2d37f1e3
#
_entry.id   b07b46b785cda61719e4b61d2d37f1e3
#
_cell.length_a   1.000
_cell.length_b   1.000
_cell.length_c   1.000
_cell.angle_alpha   90.00
_cell.angle_beta   90.00
_cell.angle_gamma   90.00
#
_symmetry.space_group_name_H-M   'P 1'
#
loop_
_entity.id
_entity.type
_entity.pdbx_description
1 polymer ?
#
loop_
_entity_poly.entity_id
_entity_poly.type
_entity_poly.pdbx_seq_one_letter_code
_entity_poly.pdbx_strand_id
1 'polypeptide(L)'
;ALAVTLNWNLELQKGENFTFRPITDDAGMFFGVDTTITQNGTNKASVWAFGSDYLKMFESQLNMYNNDFNALTENDDPSIVPDANGDGRIVLTNSSVVDDFRNAFVKGGTTVDDLGLAPFPKPTWNITYSGLSKWPLLRILTESVSLRHSYSGDYAADYNTNTSFSAEDGERTLDLGDKKILFTPSEFQINNVRINERFQPLLGVDITWKGKISTSVTWSKSNSYSLSTSNFEVSQNNTNELGIVISYQKTGLKLPFFKKALNNRANFTVNITRSNTIDQRLRLRRALENALSDPEFLLGDALKGDNISLVTAHTRLVVSPQIAYQFSNRVQANFTLKYEKFDSEDSRQPSAVNINGTFNIRVSIAN
;
A
#
# COMPACT_ATOMS: atom_id res chain seq x y z
N ALA A 1 -0.01 -28.49 15.82
CA ALA A 1 1.29 -28.15 15.23
C ALA A 1 1.38 -26.62 15.04
N LEU A 2 2.57 -26.08 15.19
CA LEU A 2 2.93 -24.72 14.81
C LEU A 2 3.77 -24.79 13.56
N ALA A 3 3.38 -24.07 12.52
CA ALA A 3 4.17 -23.87 11.32
C ALA A 3 4.48 -22.36 11.17
N VAL A 4 5.76 -22.06 10.92
CA VAL A 4 6.24 -20.70 10.69
C VAL A 4 7.05 -20.71 9.41
N THR A 5 6.69 -19.84 8.47
CA THR A 5 7.47 -19.61 7.25
C THR A 5 7.95 -18.18 7.25
N LEU A 6 9.26 -18.00 7.01
CA LEU A 6 9.90 -16.69 6.89
C LEU A 6 10.41 -16.53 5.47
N ASN A 7 10.17 -15.38 4.88
CA ASN A 7 10.67 -15.03 3.55
C ASN A 7 11.21 -13.61 3.60
N TRP A 8 12.22 -13.32 2.77
CA TRP A 8 12.72 -11.97 2.52
C TRP A 8 13.11 -11.86 1.06
N ASN A 9 12.97 -10.67 0.53
CA ASN A 9 13.26 -10.37 -0.86
C ASN A 9 14.08 -9.10 -0.99
N LEU A 10 15.06 -9.14 -1.90
CA LEU A 10 15.80 -7.98 -2.38
C LEU A 10 15.90 -8.11 -3.91
N GLU A 11 15.47 -7.11 -4.63
CA GLU A 11 15.54 -7.05 -6.08
C GLU A 11 16.07 -5.68 -6.49
N LEU A 12 17.20 -5.65 -7.18
CA LEU A 12 17.81 -4.45 -7.72
C LEU A 12 17.79 -4.58 -9.26
N GLN A 13 16.94 -3.77 -9.90
CA GLN A 13 16.81 -3.75 -11.34
C GLN A 13 17.42 -2.46 -11.89
N LYS A 14 18.30 -2.61 -12.89
CA LYS A 14 18.92 -1.51 -13.62
C LYS A 14 18.79 -1.78 -15.11
N GLY A 15 18.21 -0.83 -15.82
CA GLY A 15 18.17 -0.80 -17.28
C GLY A 15 19.02 0.35 -17.81
N GLU A 16 19.69 0.15 -18.95
CA GLU A 16 20.46 1.18 -19.62
C GLU A 16 19.99 1.30 -21.06
N ASN A 17 19.69 2.53 -21.47
CA ASN A 17 19.31 2.85 -22.83
C ASN A 17 20.39 3.75 -23.44
N PHE A 18 20.86 3.38 -24.65
CA PHE A 18 21.81 4.12 -25.39
C PHE A 18 21.11 4.82 -26.56
N THR A 19 21.24 6.14 -26.64
CA THR A 19 20.71 6.93 -27.75
C THR A 19 21.90 7.52 -28.52
N PHE A 20 21.98 7.20 -29.79
CA PHE A 20 23.02 7.68 -30.67
C PHE A 20 22.46 8.77 -31.60
N ARG A 21 23.05 9.95 -31.56
CA ARG A 21 22.72 11.05 -32.47
C ARG A 21 23.90 11.37 -33.37
N PRO A 22 23.73 11.34 -34.67
CA PRO A 22 24.80 11.77 -35.56
C PRO A 22 25.04 13.27 -35.38
N ILE A 23 26.30 13.65 -35.23
CA ILE A 23 26.73 15.04 -35.25
C ILE A 23 27.11 15.38 -36.70
N THR A 24 26.38 16.33 -37.27
CA THR A 24 26.65 16.83 -38.66
C THR A 24 26.97 18.31 -38.60
N ASP A 25 27.82 18.77 -39.55
CA ASP A 25 28.05 20.20 -39.73
C ASP A 25 26.90 20.87 -40.51
N ASP A 26 26.99 22.19 -40.70
CA ASP A 26 26.00 22.98 -41.46
C ASP A 26 25.86 22.55 -42.92
N ALA A 27 26.84 21.83 -43.49
CA ALA A 27 26.81 21.22 -44.79
C ALA A 27 26.25 19.80 -44.82
N GLY A 28 25.85 19.26 -43.67
CA GLY A 28 25.33 17.90 -43.50
C GLY A 28 26.40 16.81 -43.48
N MET A 29 27.69 17.18 -43.35
CA MET A 29 28.77 16.21 -43.30
C MET A 29 28.89 15.60 -41.90
N PHE A 30 29.00 14.26 -41.80
CA PHE A 30 29.09 13.52 -40.57
C PHE A 30 30.42 13.80 -39.84
N PHE A 31 30.35 14.23 -38.60
CA PHE A 31 31.47 14.52 -37.70
C PHE A 31 31.71 13.47 -36.63
N GLY A 32 30.64 12.77 -36.20
CA GLY A 32 30.72 11.81 -35.13
C GLY A 32 29.34 11.41 -34.61
N VAL A 33 29.33 10.74 -33.48
CA VAL A 33 28.11 10.31 -32.83
C VAL A 33 28.12 10.85 -31.40
N ASP A 34 27.09 11.61 -31.06
CA ASP A 34 26.79 11.93 -29.68
C ASP A 34 26.03 10.76 -29.04
N THR A 35 26.50 10.29 -27.88
CA THR A 35 25.93 9.15 -27.19
C THR A 35 25.37 9.60 -25.87
N THR A 36 24.06 9.51 -25.73
CA THR A 36 23.37 9.73 -24.44
C THR A 36 23.03 8.39 -23.81
N ILE A 37 23.48 8.19 -22.58
CA ILE A 37 23.15 7.01 -21.79
C ILE A 37 22.09 7.40 -20.75
N THR A 38 20.92 6.79 -20.83
CA THR A 38 19.90 6.94 -19.79
C THR A 38 19.79 5.64 -19.00
N GLN A 39 19.83 5.75 -17.68
CA GLN A 39 19.63 4.61 -16.78
C GLN A 39 18.28 4.75 -16.12
N ASN A 40 17.58 3.63 -15.97
CA ASN A 40 16.35 3.54 -15.20
C ASN A 40 16.38 2.26 -14.38
N GLY A 41 15.64 2.23 -13.30
CA GLY A 41 15.59 1.03 -12.49
C GLY A 41 14.52 1.08 -11.42
N THR A 42 14.37 -0.07 -10.77
CA THR A 42 13.50 -0.24 -9.60
C THR A 42 14.22 -1.06 -8.56
N ASN A 43 14.38 -0.50 -7.37
CA ASN A 43 14.92 -1.21 -6.21
C ASN A 43 13.76 -1.62 -5.30
N LYS A 44 13.68 -2.92 -4.98
CA LYS A 44 12.64 -3.49 -4.13
C LYS A 44 13.26 -4.25 -2.98
N ALA A 45 12.67 -4.12 -1.81
CA ALA A 45 13.06 -4.89 -0.64
C ALA A 45 11.85 -5.24 0.22
N SER A 46 11.88 -6.40 0.87
CA SER A 46 10.93 -6.69 1.94
C SER A 46 11.29 -5.87 3.18
N VAL A 47 10.30 -5.21 3.80
CA VAL A 47 10.52 -4.26 4.89
C VAL A 47 9.54 -4.45 6.04
N TRP A 48 9.85 -3.86 7.18
CA TRP A 48 8.91 -3.67 8.28
C TRP A 48 8.45 -2.22 8.31
N ALA A 49 7.14 -2.03 8.21
CA ALA A 49 6.50 -0.73 8.22
C ALA A 49 5.53 -0.54 9.41
N PHE A 50 5.75 -1.29 10.51
CA PHE A 50 4.89 -1.25 11.69
C PHE A 50 4.80 0.15 12.31
N GLY A 51 3.58 0.62 12.49
CA GLY A 51 3.32 1.90 13.12
C GLY A 51 3.90 3.06 12.32
N SER A 52 3.89 2.93 11.00
CA SER A 52 4.17 4.04 10.10
C SER A 52 3.28 5.20 10.49
N ASP A 53 3.90 6.29 10.84
CA ASP A 53 3.23 7.48 11.29
C ASP A 53 3.52 8.59 10.29
N TYR A 54 2.48 8.91 9.57
CA TYR A 54 2.44 9.99 8.60
C TYR A 54 2.83 11.35 9.18
N LEU A 55 2.43 11.58 10.45
CA LEU A 55 2.82 12.75 11.23
C LEU A 55 4.32 12.83 11.43
N LYS A 56 4.99 11.71 11.69
CA LYS A 56 6.43 11.70 11.97
C LYS A 56 7.27 12.12 10.77
N MET A 57 6.86 11.74 9.57
CA MET A 57 7.55 12.21 8.37
C MET A 57 7.49 13.72 8.26
N PHE A 58 6.31 14.28 8.46
CA PHE A 58 6.09 15.72 8.37
C PHE A 58 6.78 16.45 9.53
N GLU A 59 6.70 15.92 10.74
CA GLU A 59 7.37 16.44 11.94
C GLU A 59 8.89 16.49 11.77
N SER A 60 9.48 15.42 11.24
CA SER A 60 10.92 15.38 10.94
C SER A 60 11.32 16.48 9.98
N GLN A 61 10.57 16.67 8.89
CA GLN A 61 10.84 17.72 7.91
C GLN A 61 10.63 19.12 8.48
N LEU A 62 9.55 19.33 9.23
CA LEU A 62 9.29 20.63 9.83
C LEU A 62 10.32 21.00 10.92
N ASN A 63 10.76 20.03 11.72
CA ASN A 63 11.81 20.24 12.70
C ASN A 63 13.17 20.54 12.05
N MET A 64 13.49 19.87 10.95
CA MET A 64 14.62 20.24 10.11
C MET A 64 14.52 21.72 9.71
N TYR A 65 13.41 22.13 9.12
CA TYR A 65 13.21 23.52 8.70
C TYR A 65 13.27 24.51 9.85
N ASN A 66 12.63 24.24 10.98
CA ASN A 66 12.61 25.16 12.12
C ASN A 66 13.97 25.26 12.82
N ASN A 67 14.71 24.16 12.92
CA ASN A 67 16.04 24.16 13.52
C ASN A 67 17.06 24.86 12.63
N ASP A 68 16.93 24.71 11.31
CA ASP A 68 17.88 25.29 10.37
C ASP A 68 17.64 26.77 10.12
N PHE A 69 16.40 27.25 10.25
CA PHE A 69 16.12 28.68 10.28
C PHE A 69 16.77 29.38 11.48
N ASN A 70 16.96 28.67 12.58
CA ASN A 70 17.62 29.19 13.78
C ASN A 70 19.13 28.91 13.82
N ALA A 71 19.61 27.92 13.03
CA ALA A 71 20.97 27.40 13.07
C ALA A 71 21.80 27.71 11.81
N LEU A 72 21.38 28.69 10.99
CA LEU A 72 22.18 29.14 9.82
C LEU A 72 23.58 29.68 10.16
N THR A 73 24.09 29.41 11.35
CA THR A 73 25.42 29.79 11.79
C THR A 73 26.36 28.61 12.08
N GLU A 74 25.92 27.34 12.09
CA GLU A 74 26.83 26.24 12.38
C GLU A 74 26.46 24.93 11.67
N ASN A 75 27.36 24.53 10.77
CA ASN A 75 27.72 23.23 10.22
C ASN A 75 27.02 21.99 10.80
N ASP A 76 26.55 21.09 9.90
CA ASP A 76 26.81 19.65 9.95
C ASP A 76 25.81 18.73 9.25
N ASP A 77 24.80 19.22 8.51
CA ASP A 77 23.97 18.35 7.70
C ASP A 77 24.25 18.54 6.20
N PRO A 78 24.85 17.55 5.51
CA PRO A 78 25.11 17.65 4.07
C PRO A 78 23.86 17.65 3.19
N SER A 79 22.66 17.43 3.74
CA SER A 79 21.39 17.58 3.02
C SER A 79 20.93 19.04 2.96
N ILE A 80 21.51 19.90 3.80
CA ILE A 80 21.24 21.33 3.81
C ILE A 80 22.51 22.01 3.37
N VAL A 81 22.57 22.42 2.11
CA VAL A 81 23.67 23.24 1.64
C VAL A 81 23.39 24.66 2.08
N PRO A 82 24.16 25.21 3.05
CA PRO A 82 24.06 26.62 3.34
C PRO A 82 24.39 27.35 2.05
N ASP A 83 23.56 28.29 1.69
CA ASP A 83 23.81 29.12 0.51
C ASP A 83 25.20 29.78 0.66
N ALA A 84 26.09 29.51 -0.28
CA ALA A 84 27.41 30.14 -0.37
C ALA A 84 27.33 31.68 -0.48
N ASN A 85 26.15 32.23 -0.76
CA ASN A 85 25.89 33.65 -0.94
C ASN A 85 25.16 34.30 0.25
N GLY A 86 24.72 33.53 1.27
CA GLY A 86 24.09 34.06 2.49
C GLY A 86 22.68 34.63 2.31
N ASP A 87 21.92 34.17 1.31
CA ASP A 87 20.59 34.69 0.99
C ASP A 87 19.42 33.85 1.61
N GLY A 88 19.74 32.94 2.54
CA GLY A 88 18.75 32.22 3.34
C GLY A 88 17.97 31.15 2.59
N ARG A 89 18.56 30.51 1.60
CA ARG A 89 17.91 29.46 0.80
C ARG A 89 18.02 28.09 1.47
N ILE A 90 16.91 27.37 1.53
CA ILE A 90 16.89 25.95 1.93
C ILE A 90 16.88 25.09 0.66
N VAL A 91 17.83 24.17 0.58
CA VAL A 91 17.93 23.26 -0.56
C VAL A 91 17.28 21.93 -0.22
N LEU A 92 16.13 21.65 -0.85
CA LEU A 92 15.50 20.32 -0.83
C LEU A 92 16.00 19.50 -2.02
N THR A 93 16.73 18.44 -1.73
CA THR A 93 17.09 17.45 -2.75
C THR A 93 16.00 16.39 -2.87
N ASN A 94 15.82 15.84 -4.05
CA ASN A 94 14.92 14.72 -4.30
C ASN A 94 15.27 13.51 -3.40
N SER A 95 16.54 13.28 -3.16
CA SER A 95 17.06 12.22 -2.28
C SER A 95 16.71 12.45 -0.81
N SER A 96 16.80 13.67 -0.29
CA SER A 96 16.50 13.95 1.11
C SER A 96 15.03 13.66 1.46
N VAL A 97 14.10 14.06 0.59
CA VAL A 97 12.67 13.78 0.77
C VAL A 97 12.37 12.28 0.74
N VAL A 98 13.07 11.53 -0.11
CA VAL A 98 12.94 10.06 -0.17
C VAL A 98 13.52 9.40 1.07
N ASP A 99 14.64 9.87 1.58
CA ASP A 99 15.25 9.38 2.80
C ASP A 99 14.35 9.61 4.01
N ASP A 100 13.78 10.78 4.14
CA ASP A 100 12.83 11.11 5.19
C ASP A 100 11.57 10.22 5.10
N PHE A 101 11.02 10.03 3.90
CA PHE A 101 9.90 9.13 3.68
C PHE A 101 10.28 7.70 4.09
N ARG A 102 11.43 7.21 3.66
CA ARG A 102 11.91 5.87 4.04
C ARG A 102 12.08 5.77 5.56
N ASN A 103 12.74 6.71 6.20
CA ASN A 103 13.01 6.71 7.63
C ASN A 103 11.74 6.79 8.48
N ALA A 104 10.72 7.51 8.03
CA ALA A 104 9.43 7.61 8.70
C ALA A 104 8.63 6.30 8.65
N PHE A 105 8.70 5.59 7.52
CA PHE A 105 7.83 4.43 7.27
C PHE A 105 8.54 3.07 7.34
N VAL A 106 9.86 3.00 7.17
CA VAL A 106 10.62 1.75 7.20
C VAL A 106 11.42 1.65 8.50
N LYS A 107 11.28 0.53 9.20
CA LYS A 107 12.05 0.27 10.41
C LYS A 107 13.43 -0.29 10.10
N GLY A 108 14.49 0.36 10.60
CA GLY A 108 15.88 -0.04 10.42
C GLY A 108 16.49 0.45 9.11
N GLY A 109 16.70 1.76 9.01
CA GLY A 109 17.03 2.55 7.83
C GLY A 109 18.39 2.36 7.13
N THR A 110 19.12 1.25 7.37
CA THR A 110 20.31 0.94 6.58
C THR A 110 19.97 0.51 5.16
N THR A 111 20.67 1.06 4.18
CA THR A 111 20.55 0.72 2.77
C THR A 111 21.64 -0.27 2.34
N VAL A 112 21.40 -0.98 1.23
CA VAL A 112 22.31 -2.04 0.72
C VAL A 112 22.78 -1.77 -0.71
N ASP A 113 22.30 -0.74 -1.35
CA ASP A 113 22.70 -0.32 -2.70
C ASP A 113 23.51 0.97 -2.69
N ASP A 114 24.32 1.18 -3.71
CA ASP A 114 25.18 2.37 -3.85
C ASP A 114 24.39 3.68 -3.99
N LEU A 115 23.13 3.60 -4.42
CA LEU A 115 22.24 4.75 -4.54
C LEU A 115 21.51 5.10 -3.22
N GLY A 116 21.67 4.30 -2.17
CA GLY A 116 21.00 4.49 -0.90
C GLY A 116 19.47 4.27 -0.94
N LEU A 117 18.94 3.64 -2.00
CA LEU A 117 17.51 3.51 -2.23
C LEU A 117 16.90 2.24 -1.65
N ALA A 118 17.64 1.12 -1.67
CA ALA A 118 17.16 -0.17 -1.20
C ALA A 118 17.42 -0.36 0.29
N PRO A 119 16.41 -0.41 1.16
CA PRO A 119 16.62 -0.73 2.56
C PRO A 119 17.04 -2.19 2.74
N PHE A 120 17.75 -2.47 3.85
CA PHE A 120 18.14 -3.83 4.20
C PHE A 120 16.87 -4.72 4.33
N PRO A 121 16.79 -5.85 3.59
CA PRO A 121 15.60 -6.67 3.57
C PRO A 121 15.28 -7.26 4.94
N LYS A 122 14.01 -7.16 5.34
CA LYS A 122 13.48 -7.70 6.59
C LYS A 122 12.59 -8.90 6.31
N PRO A 123 12.55 -9.91 7.20
CA PRO A 123 11.73 -11.08 7.01
C PRO A 123 10.23 -10.73 7.05
N THR A 124 9.48 -11.29 6.12
CA THR A 124 8.03 -11.43 6.16
C THR A 124 7.69 -12.80 6.72
N TRP A 125 6.49 -13.01 7.25
CA TRP A 125 6.15 -14.28 7.86
C TRP A 125 4.71 -14.72 7.64
N ASN A 126 4.54 -16.04 7.70
CA ASN A 126 3.24 -16.70 7.78
C ASN A 126 3.28 -17.71 8.93
N ILE A 127 2.36 -17.57 9.87
CA ILE A 127 2.27 -18.39 11.07
C ILE A 127 0.92 -19.10 11.05
N THR A 128 0.94 -20.42 11.19
CA THR A 128 -0.24 -21.25 11.32
C THR A 128 -0.12 -22.14 12.55
N TYR A 129 -1.15 -22.10 13.40
CA TYR A 129 -1.22 -22.92 14.60
C TYR A 129 -2.50 -23.75 14.62
N SER A 130 -2.38 -25.09 14.63
CA SER A 130 -3.49 -26.04 14.60
C SER A 130 -3.60 -26.91 15.88
N GLY A 131 -3.07 -26.39 17.01
CA GLY A 131 -3.07 -27.13 18.28
C GLY A 131 -4.31 -26.96 19.15
N LEU A 132 -5.15 -25.98 18.87
CA LEU A 132 -6.30 -25.62 19.72
C LEU A 132 -7.38 -26.72 19.81
N SER A 133 -7.52 -27.54 18.79
CA SER A 133 -8.45 -28.68 18.80
C SER A 133 -8.15 -29.72 19.90
N LYS A 134 -6.96 -29.69 20.49
CA LYS A 134 -6.57 -30.57 21.60
C LYS A 134 -7.10 -30.08 22.96
N TRP A 135 -7.55 -28.85 23.07
CA TRP A 135 -8.09 -28.32 24.30
C TRP A 135 -9.42 -29.02 24.67
N PRO A 136 -9.65 -29.38 25.94
CA PRO A 136 -10.78 -30.20 26.33
C PRO A 136 -12.14 -29.67 25.87
N LEU A 137 -12.38 -28.36 26.00
CA LEU A 137 -13.63 -27.70 25.61
C LEU A 137 -13.82 -27.71 24.08
N LEU A 138 -12.77 -27.38 23.33
CA LEU A 138 -12.83 -27.31 21.86
C LEU A 138 -12.93 -28.70 21.23
N ARG A 139 -12.26 -29.70 21.79
CA ARG A 139 -12.32 -31.10 21.33
C ARG A 139 -13.73 -31.71 21.35
N ILE A 140 -14.60 -31.24 22.27
CA ILE A 140 -15.97 -31.73 22.34
C ILE A 140 -16.79 -31.20 21.15
N LEU A 141 -16.59 -29.94 20.75
CA LEU A 141 -17.43 -29.22 19.78
C LEU A 141 -16.86 -29.22 18.35
N THR A 142 -15.53 -29.31 18.22
CA THR A 142 -14.86 -29.10 16.94
C THR A 142 -14.09 -30.35 16.50
N GLU A 143 -13.92 -30.50 15.18
CA GLU A 143 -13.02 -31.46 14.57
C GLU A 143 -11.61 -30.85 14.42
N SER A 144 -11.56 -29.60 14.01
CA SER A 144 -10.30 -28.87 13.87
C SER A 144 -10.47 -27.40 14.17
N VAL A 145 -9.42 -26.78 14.71
CA VAL A 145 -9.29 -25.32 14.89
C VAL A 145 -7.89 -24.92 14.46
N SER A 146 -7.81 -23.97 13.56
CA SER A 146 -6.55 -23.39 13.06
C SER A 146 -6.55 -21.89 13.21
N LEU A 147 -5.44 -21.36 13.74
CA LEU A 147 -5.16 -19.92 13.77
C LEU A 147 -4.13 -19.59 12.70
N ARG A 148 -4.34 -18.47 12.03
CA ARG A 148 -3.41 -17.96 11.00
C ARG A 148 -3.08 -16.51 11.28
N HIS A 149 -1.83 -16.17 11.07
CA HIS A 149 -1.33 -14.81 11.10
C HIS A 149 -0.26 -14.65 10.02
N SER A 150 -0.35 -13.60 9.21
CA SER A 150 0.59 -13.37 8.14
C SER A 150 0.94 -11.88 8.06
N TYR A 151 2.20 -11.61 7.83
CA TYR A 151 2.71 -10.27 7.60
C TYR A 151 3.56 -10.24 6.34
N SER A 152 3.35 -9.24 5.50
CA SER A 152 4.24 -8.86 4.42
C SER A 152 4.37 -7.35 4.35
N GLY A 153 5.60 -6.88 4.19
CA GLY A 153 5.91 -5.51 3.90
C GLY A 153 6.85 -5.43 2.71
N ASP A 154 6.58 -4.55 1.78
CA ASP A 154 7.40 -4.32 0.59
C ASP A 154 7.65 -2.83 0.39
N TYR A 155 8.88 -2.53 0.01
CA TYR A 155 9.36 -1.22 -0.40
C TYR A 155 9.75 -1.29 -1.87
N ALA A 156 9.45 -0.26 -2.64
CA ALA A 156 9.89 -0.09 -4.01
C ALA A 156 10.24 1.38 -4.29
N ALA A 157 11.39 1.63 -4.89
CA ALA A 157 11.80 2.93 -5.38
C ALA A 157 12.12 2.87 -6.87
N ASP A 158 11.43 3.67 -7.66
CA ASP A 158 11.61 3.80 -9.10
C ASP A 158 12.47 5.03 -9.39
N TYR A 159 13.54 4.88 -10.17
CA TYR A 159 14.48 5.95 -10.51
C TYR A 159 14.87 5.96 -11.97
N ASN A 160 15.30 7.11 -12.44
CA ASN A 160 15.92 7.28 -13.76
C ASN A 160 17.09 8.27 -13.67
N THR A 161 17.99 8.23 -14.68
CA THR A 161 19.03 9.25 -14.83
C THR A 161 18.37 10.58 -15.19
N ASN A 162 18.81 11.63 -14.55
CA ASN A 162 18.38 12.98 -14.89
C ASN A 162 19.25 13.49 -16.06
N THR A 163 18.75 13.34 -17.30
CA THR A 163 19.45 13.81 -18.50
C THR A 163 19.50 15.32 -18.62
N SER A 164 18.72 16.05 -17.82
CA SER A 164 18.73 17.50 -17.76
C SER A 164 19.64 18.03 -16.64
N PHE A 165 20.45 17.15 -16.05
CA PHE A 165 21.38 17.54 -15.01
C PHE A 165 22.53 18.35 -15.59
N SER A 166 22.42 19.67 -15.51
CA SER A 166 23.56 20.57 -15.57
C SER A 166 23.60 21.32 -14.22
N ALA A 167 24.79 21.43 -13.67
CA ALA A 167 24.96 22.14 -12.40
C ALA A 167 24.49 23.60 -12.43
N GLU A 168 24.31 24.15 -13.62
CA GLU A 168 23.87 25.55 -13.87
C GLU A 168 22.37 25.69 -14.12
N ASP A 169 21.68 24.67 -14.68
CA ASP A 169 20.26 24.78 -15.10
C ASP A 169 19.27 24.10 -14.14
N GLY A 170 19.76 23.46 -13.09
CA GLY A 170 18.95 22.58 -12.27
C GLY A 170 18.21 23.21 -11.09
N GLU A 171 18.41 24.46 -10.83
CA GLU A 171 17.85 25.16 -9.69
C GLU A 171 16.37 25.54 -9.90
N ARG A 172 15.46 24.87 -9.25
CA ARG A 172 14.07 25.32 -9.13
C ARG A 172 13.90 26.05 -7.81
N THR A 173 13.67 27.34 -7.89
CA THR A 173 13.47 28.19 -6.73
C THR A 173 11.97 28.27 -6.39
N LEU A 174 11.59 27.97 -5.16
CA LEU A 174 10.31 28.35 -4.59
C LEU A 174 10.52 29.68 -3.88
N ASP A 175 9.91 30.76 -4.40
CA ASP A 175 9.99 32.09 -3.85
C ASP A 175 8.86 32.29 -2.82
N LEU A 176 9.23 32.49 -1.57
CA LEU A 176 8.31 32.72 -0.44
C LEU A 176 8.51 34.13 0.12
N GLY A 177 8.81 35.12 -0.73
CA GLY A 177 9.12 36.48 -0.34
C GLY A 177 10.57 36.62 0.11
N ASP A 178 10.78 36.82 1.41
CA ASP A 178 12.14 36.99 1.98
C ASP A 178 12.90 35.66 2.09
N LYS A 179 12.27 34.55 1.77
CA LYS A 179 12.83 33.21 1.88
C LYS A 179 12.70 32.45 0.54
N LYS A 180 13.78 31.81 0.14
CA LYS A 180 13.82 31.03 -1.12
C LYS A 180 14.22 29.60 -0.81
N ILE A 181 13.43 28.64 -1.27
CA ILE A 181 13.76 27.20 -1.23
C ILE A 181 14.31 26.81 -2.57
N LEU A 182 15.51 26.29 -2.58
CA LEU A 182 16.18 25.81 -3.76
C LEU A 182 16.03 24.28 -3.88
N PHE A 183 15.52 23.81 -5.02
CA PHE A 183 15.46 22.39 -5.34
C PHE A 183 16.62 22.06 -6.28
N THR A 184 17.61 21.34 -5.79
CA THR A 184 18.72 20.85 -6.62
C THR A 184 18.35 19.49 -7.20
N PRO A 185 18.33 19.33 -8.53
CA PRO A 185 18.17 18.01 -9.13
C PRO A 185 19.43 17.16 -8.84
N SER A 186 19.24 15.89 -8.56
CA SER A 186 20.32 14.93 -8.44
C SER A 186 20.57 14.26 -9.80
N GLU A 187 21.78 13.67 -9.98
CA GLU A 187 22.12 12.84 -11.15
C GLU A 187 21.08 11.75 -11.42
N PHE A 188 20.52 11.19 -10.34
CA PHE A 188 19.42 10.24 -10.39
C PHE A 188 18.15 10.90 -9.87
N GLN A 189 17.12 10.89 -10.70
CA GLN A 189 15.79 11.33 -10.29
C GLN A 189 14.99 10.12 -9.79
N ILE A 190 14.63 10.14 -8.53
CA ILE A 190 13.69 9.17 -7.98
C ILE A 190 12.30 9.64 -8.35
N ASN A 191 11.52 8.82 -9.05
CA ASN A 191 10.21 9.23 -9.55
C ASN A 191 9.10 8.95 -8.56
N ASN A 192 9.17 7.78 -7.94
CA ASN A 192 8.14 7.31 -7.01
C ASN A 192 8.73 6.33 -6.01
N VAL A 193 8.30 6.45 -4.77
CA VAL A 193 8.61 5.48 -3.72
C VAL A 193 7.32 4.93 -3.16
N ARG A 194 7.25 3.61 -3.01
CA ARG A 194 6.07 2.91 -2.49
C ARG A 194 6.44 2.01 -1.34
N ILE A 195 5.59 1.97 -0.33
CA ILE A 195 5.67 1.07 0.80
C ILE A 195 4.30 0.45 0.98
N ASN A 196 4.23 -0.88 0.93
CA ASN A 196 3.01 -1.61 1.21
C ASN A 196 3.23 -2.49 2.43
N GLU A 197 2.29 -2.44 3.34
CA GLU A 197 2.22 -3.29 4.52
C GLU A 197 0.92 -4.07 4.53
N ARG A 198 1.00 -5.38 4.71
CA ARG A 198 -0.19 -6.25 4.69
C ARG A 198 -0.12 -7.25 5.82
N PHE A 199 -1.20 -7.30 6.57
CA PHE A 199 -1.55 -8.39 7.47
C PHE A 199 -2.71 -9.16 6.83
N GLN A 200 -2.40 -10.28 6.18
CA GLN A 200 -3.38 -11.08 5.42
C GLN A 200 -3.27 -12.58 5.77
N PRO A 201 -3.87 -12.99 6.92
CA PRO A 201 -4.63 -12.19 7.88
C PRO A 201 -3.78 -11.60 9.01
N LEU A 202 -4.28 -10.51 9.64
CA LEU A 202 -3.82 -10.09 10.96
C LEU A 202 -4.20 -11.15 12.01
N LEU A 203 -5.44 -11.67 11.91
CA LEU A 203 -5.91 -12.83 12.66
C LEU A 203 -6.91 -13.61 11.80
N GLY A 204 -6.60 -14.86 11.53
CA GLY A 204 -7.49 -15.82 10.88
C GLY A 204 -7.81 -16.97 11.82
N VAL A 205 -9.08 -17.33 11.92
CA VAL A 205 -9.56 -18.47 12.73
C VAL A 205 -10.43 -19.35 11.84
N ASP A 206 -9.97 -20.57 11.57
CA ASP A 206 -10.74 -21.55 10.83
C ASP A 206 -11.18 -22.68 11.78
N ILE A 207 -12.47 -22.94 11.83
CA ILE A 207 -13.07 -23.91 12.70
C ILE A 207 -13.89 -24.89 11.86
N THR A 208 -13.59 -26.19 11.97
CA THR A 208 -14.46 -27.25 11.50
C THR A 208 -15.20 -27.83 12.69
N TRP A 209 -16.51 -27.61 12.73
CA TRP A 209 -17.39 -28.08 13.79
C TRP A 209 -17.80 -29.54 13.52
N LYS A 210 -18.08 -30.25 14.57
CA LYS A 210 -18.76 -31.56 14.43
C LYS A 210 -20.14 -31.32 13.84
N GLY A 211 -20.48 -32.04 12.76
CA GLY A 211 -21.78 -31.87 12.08
C GLY A 211 -21.71 -31.19 10.71
N LYS A 212 -20.52 -31.15 10.09
CA LYS A 212 -20.29 -30.64 8.71
C LYS A 212 -20.53 -29.15 8.54
N ILE A 213 -20.33 -28.40 9.60
CA ILE A 213 -20.28 -26.94 9.59
C ILE A 213 -18.81 -26.52 9.60
N SER A 214 -18.45 -25.52 8.80
CA SER A 214 -17.18 -24.84 8.90
C SER A 214 -17.38 -23.33 9.03
N THR A 215 -16.55 -22.70 9.83
CA THR A 215 -16.55 -21.26 10.04
C THR A 215 -15.14 -20.75 9.87
N SER A 216 -14.98 -19.71 9.05
CA SER A 216 -13.73 -18.97 8.92
C SER A 216 -13.98 -17.51 9.26
N VAL A 217 -13.19 -16.97 10.17
CA VAL A 217 -13.18 -15.55 10.53
C VAL A 217 -11.81 -15.02 10.19
N THR A 218 -11.76 -13.97 9.39
CA THR A 218 -10.50 -13.38 8.89
C THR A 218 -10.54 -11.88 9.12
N TRP A 219 -9.58 -11.38 9.87
CA TRP A 219 -9.34 -9.96 10.01
C TRP A 219 -8.06 -9.60 9.29
N SER A 220 -8.15 -8.73 8.30
CA SER A 220 -7.04 -8.28 7.47
C SER A 220 -6.86 -6.78 7.56
N LYS A 221 -5.62 -6.33 7.46
CA LYS A 221 -5.27 -4.92 7.42
C LYS A 221 -4.21 -4.71 6.35
N SER A 222 -4.40 -3.71 5.48
CA SER A 222 -3.40 -3.28 4.51
C SER A 222 -3.23 -1.77 4.55
N ASN A 223 -1.98 -1.33 4.51
CA ASN A 223 -1.59 0.07 4.41
C ASN A 223 -0.68 0.20 3.18
N SER A 224 -0.94 1.18 2.37
CA SER A 224 -0.08 1.54 1.24
C SER A 224 0.26 3.01 1.32
N TYR A 225 1.54 3.32 1.19
CA TYR A 225 2.06 4.67 1.18
C TYR A 225 2.83 4.87 -0.11
N SER A 226 2.64 5.99 -0.77
CA SER A 226 3.42 6.34 -1.95
C SER A 226 3.82 7.81 -1.92
N LEU A 227 5.09 8.06 -2.19
CA LEU A 227 5.65 9.39 -2.37
C LEU A 227 5.87 9.61 -3.87
N SER A 228 5.24 10.62 -4.43
CA SER A 228 5.56 11.15 -5.76
C SER A 228 6.50 12.34 -5.58
N THR A 229 7.67 12.25 -6.16
CA THR A 229 8.69 13.29 -6.01
C THR A 229 8.52 14.44 -7.00
N SER A 230 7.74 14.23 -8.07
CA SER A 230 7.47 15.28 -9.06
C SER A 230 6.58 16.41 -8.52
N ASN A 231 5.68 16.10 -7.60
CA ASN A 231 4.75 17.04 -6.99
C ASN A 231 4.85 17.07 -5.45
N PHE A 232 5.79 16.31 -4.87
CA PHE A 232 5.97 16.16 -3.43
C PHE A 232 4.65 15.83 -2.71
N GLU A 233 3.93 14.87 -3.24
CA GLU A 233 2.68 14.37 -2.69
C GLU A 233 2.86 12.99 -2.08
N VAL A 234 2.42 12.83 -0.84
CA VAL A 234 2.33 11.52 -0.19
C VAL A 234 0.87 11.07 -0.22
N SER A 235 0.62 9.91 -0.82
CA SER A 235 -0.69 9.27 -0.80
C SER A 235 -0.66 8.10 0.19
N GLN A 236 -1.75 7.95 0.92
CA GLN A 236 -1.94 6.86 1.87
C GLN A 236 -3.29 6.19 1.61
N ASN A 237 -3.28 4.86 1.48
CA ASN A 237 -4.47 4.03 1.43
C ASN A 237 -4.44 3.05 2.60
N ASN A 238 -5.47 3.09 3.44
CA ASN A 238 -5.65 2.18 4.56
C ASN A 238 -6.92 1.38 4.36
N THR A 239 -6.82 0.06 4.39
CA THR A 239 -7.97 -0.83 4.34
C THR A 239 -7.94 -1.78 5.52
N ASN A 240 -9.08 -1.87 6.22
CA ASN A 240 -9.32 -2.80 7.31
C ASN A 240 -10.54 -3.64 6.96
N GLU A 241 -10.39 -4.96 6.93
CA GLU A 241 -11.41 -5.87 6.48
C GLU A 241 -11.65 -7.01 7.50
N LEU A 242 -12.92 -7.23 7.84
CA LEU A 242 -13.39 -8.38 8.60
C LEU A 242 -14.25 -9.26 7.69
N GLY A 243 -13.80 -10.48 7.44
CA GLY A 243 -14.50 -11.50 6.68
C GLY A 243 -14.99 -12.63 7.59
N ILE A 244 -16.21 -13.07 7.38
CA ILE A 244 -16.79 -14.25 8.05
C ILE A 244 -17.39 -15.15 6.98
N VAL A 245 -16.98 -16.40 6.94
CA VAL A 245 -17.53 -17.40 6.04
C VAL A 245 -18.08 -18.54 6.89
N ILE A 246 -19.35 -18.86 6.71
CA ILE A 246 -20.01 -20.00 7.36
C ILE A 246 -20.48 -20.93 6.26
N SER A 247 -20.05 -22.17 6.29
CA SER A 247 -20.46 -23.21 5.34
C SER A 247 -21.08 -24.40 6.06
N TYR A 248 -22.16 -24.91 5.50
CA TYR A 248 -22.84 -26.09 5.99
C TYR A 248 -23.15 -27.04 4.85
N GLN A 249 -22.82 -28.31 5.02
CA GLN A 249 -23.08 -29.35 4.03
C GLN A 249 -24.13 -30.33 4.54
N LYS A 250 -25.19 -30.54 3.76
CA LYS A 250 -26.29 -31.46 4.06
C LYS A 250 -26.55 -32.39 2.90
N THR A 251 -26.72 -33.67 3.19
CA THR A 251 -27.28 -34.68 2.28
C THR A 251 -28.65 -35.09 2.78
N GLY A 252 -29.54 -35.54 1.89
CA GLY A 252 -30.88 -35.97 2.27
C GLY A 252 -31.80 -34.82 2.67
N LEU A 253 -31.68 -33.64 2.03
CA LEU A 253 -32.47 -32.46 2.31
C LEU A 253 -33.94 -32.70 1.92
N LYS A 254 -34.87 -32.59 2.86
CA LYS A 254 -36.32 -32.57 2.60
C LYS A 254 -36.77 -31.11 2.48
N LEU A 255 -37.22 -30.74 1.30
CA LEU A 255 -37.81 -29.43 1.08
C LEU A 255 -39.33 -29.56 1.15
N PRO A 256 -40.06 -28.56 1.72
CA PRO A 256 -41.52 -28.64 1.95
C PRO A 256 -42.32 -28.80 0.64
N PHE A 257 -41.73 -28.38 -0.48
CA PHE A 257 -42.38 -28.44 -1.81
C PHE A 257 -42.08 -29.72 -2.60
N PHE A 258 -41.18 -30.57 -2.12
CA PHE A 258 -40.75 -31.80 -2.79
C PHE A 258 -41.23 -33.03 -2.04
N LYS A 259 -41.98 -33.91 -2.70
CA LYS A 259 -42.47 -35.17 -2.07
C LYS A 259 -41.35 -36.16 -1.69
N LYS A 260 -40.19 -36.07 -2.35
CA LYS A 260 -39.04 -36.94 -2.08
C LYS A 260 -37.88 -36.07 -1.49
N ALA A 261 -37.13 -36.70 -0.58
CA ALA A 261 -35.90 -36.10 -0.09
C ALA A 261 -34.88 -35.96 -1.22
N LEU A 262 -34.15 -34.86 -1.26
CA LEU A 262 -33.05 -34.63 -2.15
C LEU A 262 -31.84 -35.39 -1.63
N ASN A 263 -31.53 -36.54 -2.22
CA ASN A 263 -30.47 -37.47 -1.74
C ASN A 263 -29.06 -36.92 -1.94
N ASN A 264 -28.89 -35.99 -2.83
CA ASN A 264 -27.61 -35.43 -3.18
C ASN A 264 -27.18 -34.31 -2.20
N ARG A 265 -25.95 -33.84 -2.39
CA ARG A 265 -25.31 -32.86 -1.54
C ARG A 265 -25.87 -31.44 -1.79
N ALA A 266 -26.29 -30.79 -0.73
CA ALA A 266 -26.57 -29.36 -0.70
C ALA A 266 -25.49 -28.65 0.13
N ASN A 267 -24.89 -27.60 -0.43
CA ASN A 267 -23.93 -26.75 0.28
C ASN A 267 -24.58 -25.39 0.49
N PHE A 268 -24.60 -24.95 1.72
CA PHE A 268 -25.06 -23.63 2.14
C PHE A 268 -23.82 -22.84 2.56
N THR A 269 -23.60 -21.67 1.98
CA THR A 269 -22.48 -20.80 2.36
C THR A 269 -23.02 -19.39 2.56
N VAL A 270 -22.58 -18.75 3.63
CA VAL A 270 -22.84 -17.33 3.89
C VAL A 270 -21.51 -16.64 4.01
N ASN A 271 -21.26 -15.68 3.14
CA ASN A 271 -20.11 -14.80 3.20
C ASN A 271 -20.56 -13.43 3.72
N ILE A 272 -19.90 -12.95 4.75
CA ILE A 272 -20.10 -11.61 5.31
C ILE A 272 -18.74 -10.91 5.29
N THR A 273 -18.65 -9.78 4.61
CA THR A 273 -17.44 -8.98 4.55
C THR A 273 -17.77 -7.54 4.91
N ARG A 274 -17.04 -6.99 5.87
CA ARG A 274 -17.06 -5.57 6.19
C ARG A 274 -15.67 -5.00 5.97
N SER A 275 -15.55 -4.04 5.04
CA SER A 275 -14.31 -3.32 4.79
C SER A 275 -14.50 -1.84 5.09
N ASN A 276 -13.47 -1.25 5.68
CA ASN A 276 -13.34 0.20 5.82
C ASN A 276 -12.07 0.62 5.09
N THR A 277 -12.21 1.55 4.14
CA THR A 277 -11.11 2.07 3.33
C THR A 277 -11.05 3.58 3.48
N ILE A 278 -9.83 4.08 3.72
CA ILE A 278 -9.54 5.51 3.85
C ILE A 278 -8.38 5.83 2.92
N ASP A 279 -8.62 6.72 1.97
CA ASP A 279 -7.62 7.29 1.08
C ASP A 279 -7.36 8.74 1.45
N GLN A 280 -6.10 9.06 1.71
CA GLN A 280 -5.65 10.39 2.07
C GLN A 280 -4.48 10.82 1.19
N ARG A 281 -4.37 12.12 0.94
CA ARG A 281 -3.23 12.72 0.25
C ARG A 281 -2.71 13.91 1.03
N LEU A 282 -1.40 13.92 1.25
CA LEU A 282 -0.69 15.05 1.83
C LEU A 282 0.13 15.73 0.72
N ARG A 283 -0.11 17.00 0.52
CA ARG A 283 0.69 17.86 -0.35
C ARG A 283 1.78 18.52 0.47
N LEU A 284 2.95 17.87 0.53
CA LEU A 284 4.09 18.35 1.32
C LEU A 284 4.49 19.77 0.95
N ARG A 285 4.56 20.07 -0.34
CA ARG A 285 4.91 21.41 -0.81
C ARG A 285 4.01 22.48 -0.24
N ARG A 286 2.68 22.31 -0.31
CA ARG A 286 1.71 23.27 0.20
C ARG A 286 1.76 23.38 1.73
N ALA A 287 1.97 22.27 2.41
CA ALA A 287 2.10 22.25 3.87
C ALA A 287 3.35 23.01 4.33
N LEU A 288 4.46 22.88 3.60
CA LEU A 288 5.69 23.63 3.86
C LEU A 288 5.52 25.12 3.55
N GLU A 289 4.90 25.47 2.41
CA GLU A 289 4.58 26.86 2.07
C GLU A 289 3.78 27.54 3.18
N ASN A 290 2.76 26.87 3.73
CA ASN A 290 1.95 27.39 4.82
C ASN A 290 2.76 27.52 6.13
N ALA A 291 3.58 26.51 6.46
CA ALA A 291 4.41 26.54 7.66
C ALA A 291 5.46 27.65 7.66
N LEU A 292 6.00 27.96 6.48
CA LEU A 292 7.03 28.99 6.33
C LEU A 292 6.45 30.41 6.26
N SER A 293 5.19 30.54 5.85
CA SER A 293 4.50 31.83 5.76
C SER A 293 3.87 32.28 7.10
N ASP A 294 3.66 31.37 8.05
CA ASP A 294 3.03 31.63 9.33
C ASP A 294 4.00 31.30 10.48
N PRO A 295 4.55 32.30 11.18
CA PRO A 295 5.46 32.10 12.33
C PRO A 295 4.79 31.39 13.52
N GLU A 296 3.46 31.45 13.62
CA GLU A 296 2.68 30.74 14.65
C GLU A 296 2.19 29.34 14.22
N PHE A 297 2.61 28.88 13.03
CA PHE A 297 2.20 27.60 12.48
C PHE A 297 2.62 26.44 13.39
N LEU A 298 1.65 25.76 13.94
CA LEU A 298 1.87 24.57 14.75
C LEU A 298 1.82 23.32 13.87
N LEU A 299 2.69 22.34 14.17
CA LEU A 299 2.72 21.05 13.46
C LEU A 299 1.34 20.40 13.35
N GLY A 300 0.50 20.53 14.38
CA GLY A 300 -0.88 20.04 14.35
C GLY A 300 -1.77 20.69 13.30
N ASP A 301 -1.40 21.87 12.81
CA ASP A 301 -2.16 22.61 11.79
C ASP A 301 -1.74 22.21 10.37
N ALA A 302 -0.50 21.72 10.19
CA ALA A 302 -0.05 21.11 8.93
C ALA A 302 -0.94 19.94 8.48
N LEU A 303 -1.51 19.25 9.44
CA LEU A 303 -2.35 18.08 9.21
C LEU A 303 -3.84 18.42 9.19
N LYS A 304 -4.19 19.68 9.32
CA LYS A 304 -5.56 20.18 9.26
C LYS A 304 -5.78 20.96 7.96
N GLY A 305 -7.04 21.06 7.58
CA GLY A 305 -7.47 21.87 6.45
C GLY A 305 -7.01 21.35 5.09
N ASP A 306 -6.60 22.28 4.22
CA ASP A 306 -6.32 22.01 2.80
C ASP A 306 -5.03 21.24 2.52
N ASN A 307 -4.18 21.01 3.53
CA ASN A 307 -2.89 20.31 3.37
C ASN A 307 -3.08 18.79 3.27
N ILE A 308 -4.04 18.25 4.02
CA ILE A 308 -4.49 16.88 3.87
C ILE A 308 -5.83 16.88 3.18
N SER A 309 -5.90 16.26 2.02
CA SER A 309 -7.17 15.98 1.37
C SER A 309 -7.59 14.55 1.64
N LEU A 310 -8.72 14.38 2.29
CA LEU A 310 -9.45 13.12 2.29
C LEU A 310 -9.96 12.89 0.86
N VAL A 311 -9.41 11.89 0.19
CA VAL A 311 -9.81 11.56 -1.18
C VAL A 311 -11.09 10.76 -1.13
N THR A 312 -11.09 9.67 -0.34
CA THR A 312 -12.28 8.86 -0.09
C THR A 312 -12.21 8.24 1.30
N ALA A 313 -13.35 8.14 1.97
CA ALA A 313 -13.53 7.29 3.13
C ALA A 313 -14.86 6.59 2.99
N HIS A 314 -14.84 5.27 3.03
CA HIS A 314 -16.06 4.48 2.89
C HIS A 314 -16.03 3.18 3.68
N THR A 315 -17.20 2.79 4.13
CA THR A 315 -17.45 1.48 4.69
C THR A 315 -18.33 0.68 3.75
N ARG A 316 -17.93 -0.54 3.46
CA ARG A 316 -18.66 -1.47 2.61
C ARG A 316 -19.01 -2.71 3.41
N LEU A 317 -20.29 -3.07 3.44
CA LEU A 317 -20.79 -4.32 4.00
C LEU A 317 -21.37 -5.18 2.88
N VAL A 318 -20.87 -6.39 2.74
CA VAL A 318 -21.39 -7.38 1.79
C VAL A 318 -21.86 -8.60 2.56
N VAL A 319 -23.10 -9.02 2.32
CA VAL A 319 -23.67 -10.28 2.80
C VAL A 319 -24.11 -11.10 1.62
N SER A 320 -23.52 -12.27 1.45
CA SER A 320 -23.76 -13.10 0.27
C SER A 320 -24.07 -14.54 0.64
N PRO A 321 -25.33 -14.88 0.93
CA PRO A 321 -25.76 -16.26 1.05
C PRO A 321 -25.79 -16.95 -0.31
N GLN A 322 -25.33 -18.18 -0.33
CA GLN A 322 -25.25 -19.05 -1.51
C GLN A 322 -25.74 -20.45 -1.17
N ILE A 323 -26.50 -21.03 -2.09
CA ILE A 323 -26.93 -22.41 -2.02
C ILE A 323 -26.48 -23.09 -3.31
N ALA A 324 -25.67 -24.14 -3.17
CA ALA A 324 -25.28 -25.00 -4.28
C ALA A 324 -25.87 -26.38 -4.08
N TYR A 325 -26.65 -26.86 -5.06
CA TYR A 325 -27.25 -28.18 -5.02
C TYR A 325 -26.85 -28.99 -6.24
N GLN A 326 -26.37 -30.17 -6.00
CA GLN A 326 -25.98 -31.13 -7.04
C GLN A 326 -27.13 -32.11 -7.30
N PHE A 327 -27.84 -31.95 -8.43
CA PHE A 327 -28.94 -32.84 -8.82
C PHE A 327 -28.42 -34.19 -9.28
N SER A 328 -27.29 -34.21 -10.00
CA SER A 328 -26.59 -35.40 -10.47
C SER A 328 -25.12 -35.11 -10.69
N ASN A 329 -24.33 -36.09 -11.08
CA ASN A 329 -22.92 -35.85 -11.43
C ASN A 329 -22.74 -34.86 -12.61
N ARG A 330 -23.82 -34.62 -13.36
CA ARG A 330 -23.83 -33.74 -14.55
C ARG A 330 -24.59 -32.44 -14.38
N VAL A 331 -25.42 -32.35 -13.37
CA VAL A 331 -26.32 -31.17 -13.19
C VAL A 331 -26.15 -30.57 -11.79
N GLN A 332 -25.80 -29.31 -11.75
CA GLN A 332 -25.67 -28.53 -10.53
C GLN A 332 -26.43 -27.22 -10.68
N ALA A 333 -27.17 -26.83 -9.66
CA ALA A 333 -27.75 -25.50 -9.56
C ALA A 333 -27.10 -24.71 -8.43
N ASN A 334 -26.87 -23.41 -8.68
CA ASN A 334 -26.36 -22.47 -7.72
C ASN A 334 -27.31 -21.28 -7.65
N PHE A 335 -27.68 -20.91 -6.43
CA PHE A 335 -28.41 -19.70 -6.13
C PHE A 335 -27.54 -18.81 -5.24
N THR A 336 -27.34 -17.56 -5.61
CA THR A 336 -26.60 -16.58 -4.83
C THR A 336 -27.46 -15.33 -4.69
N LEU A 337 -27.63 -14.85 -3.46
CA LEU A 337 -28.15 -13.52 -3.16
C LEU A 337 -27.00 -12.68 -2.64
N LYS A 338 -26.84 -11.46 -3.15
CA LYS A 338 -25.86 -10.50 -2.67
C LYS A 338 -26.56 -9.24 -2.20
N TYR A 339 -26.42 -8.95 -0.93
CA TYR A 339 -26.72 -7.65 -0.35
C TYR A 339 -25.43 -6.88 -0.16
N GLU A 340 -25.37 -5.66 -0.66
CA GLU A 340 -24.21 -4.78 -0.54
C GLU A 340 -24.69 -3.40 -0.09
N LYS A 341 -24.12 -2.94 1.04
CA LYS A 341 -24.32 -1.58 1.54
C LYS A 341 -22.98 -0.86 1.46
N PHE A 342 -22.99 0.27 0.81
CA PHE A 342 -21.86 1.19 0.69
C PHE A 342 -22.22 2.49 1.38
N ASP A 343 -21.48 2.83 2.45
CA ASP A 343 -21.64 4.09 3.18
C ASP A 343 -20.37 4.92 2.91
N SER A 344 -20.53 6.07 2.25
CA SER A 344 -19.46 7.02 1.98
C SER A 344 -19.49 8.17 2.98
N GLU A 345 -18.31 8.54 3.49
CA GLU A 345 -18.13 9.76 4.26
C GLU A 345 -17.86 10.97 3.36
N ASP A 346 -17.60 10.74 2.06
CA ASP A 346 -17.42 11.80 1.07
C ASP A 346 -18.77 12.24 0.52
N SER A 347 -19.12 13.51 0.69
CA SER A 347 -20.36 14.10 0.18
C SER A 347 -20.50 14.04 -1.34
N ARG A 348 -19.42 13.82 -2.07
CA ARG A 348 -19.41 13.66 -3.53
C ARG A 348 -19.79 12.24 -3.99
N GLN A 349 -19.72 11.25 -3.11
CA GLN A 349 -20.09 9.87 -3.38
C GLN A 349 -21.33 9.50 -2.56
N PRO A 350 -22.49 9.24 -3.17
CA PRO A 350 -23.66 8.86 -2.42
C PRO A 350 -23.52 7.45 -1.82
N SER A 351 -24.04 7.27 -0.61
CA SER A 351 -24.25 5.95 -0.04
C SER A 351 -25.27 5.17 -0.87
N ALA A 352 -25.05 3.87 -1.03
CA ALA A 352 -25.86 3.02 -1.87
C ALA A 352 -26.14 1.66 -1.23
N VAL A 353 -27.28 1.09 -1.55
CA VAL A 353 -27.64 -0.29 -1.23
C VAL A 353 -27.97 -1.02 -2.52
N ASN A 354 -27.29 -2.14 -2.74
CA ASN A 354 -27.51 -2.99 -3.90
C ASN A 354 -27.94 -4.39 -3.47
N ILE A 355 -28.97 -4.92 -4.09
CA ILE A 355 -29.42 -6.29 -3.88
C ILE A 355 -29.48 -6.99 -5.24
N ASN A 356 -28.69 -8.05 -5.38
CA ASN A 356 -28.62 -8.85 -6.61
C ASN A 356 -28.85 -10.32 -6.32
N GLY A 357 -29.69 -10.96 -7.10
CA GLY A 357 -29.92 -12.40 -7.06
C GLY A 357 -29.48 -13.04 -8.37
N THR A 358 -28.74 -14.13 -8.30
CA THR A 358 -28.35 -14.92 -9.46
C THR A 358 -28.74 -16.39 -9.26
N PHE A 359 -29.26 -16.98 -10.30
CA PHE A 359 -29.57 -18.41 -10.37
C PHE A 359 -28.93 -19.00 -11.60
N ASN A 360 -28.05 -19.98 -11.41
CA ASN A 360 -27.30 -20.64 -12.47
C ASN A 360 -27.52 -22.14 -12.43
N ILE A 361 -27.77 -22.76 -13.58
CA ILE A 361 -27.77 -24.20 -13.73
C ILE A 361 -26.61 -24.56 -14.66
N ARG A 362 -25.74 -25.44 -14.18
CA ARG A 362 -24.64 -26.00 -14.97
C ARG A 362 -24.97 -27.43 -15.34
N VAL A 363 -24.93 -27.72 -16.63
CA VAL A 363 -25.09 -29.07 -17.19
C VAL A 363 -23.80 -29.46 -17.88
N SER A 364 -23.16 -30.53 -17.43
CA SER A 364 -21.95 -31.09 -18.07
C SER A 364 -22.39 -32.20 -19.03
N ILE A 365 -22.22 -31.96 -20.32
CA ILE A 365 -22.46 -32.97 -21.37
C ILE A 365 -21.13 -33.68 -21.57
N ALA A 366 -21.06 -34.95 -21.16
CA ALA A 366 -19.91 -35.78 -21.49
C ALA A 366 -20.08 -36.30 -22.92
N ASN A 367 -19.06 -36.10 -23.75
CA ASN A 367 -18.92 -36.82 -25.01
C ASN A 367 -18.55 -38.26 -24.72
#